data_d80b45007ac75a6f497a9c3452f18ac1
#
_entry.id   d80b45007ac75a6f497a9c3452f18ac1
#
_cell.length_a   1.000
_cell.length_b   1.000
_cell.length_c   1.000
_cell.angle_alpha   90.00
_cell.angle_beta   90.00
_cell.angle_gamma   90.00
#
_symmetry.space_group_name_H-M   'P 1'
#
loop_
_entity.id
_entity.type
_entity.pdbx_description
1 polymer ?
#
loop_
_entity_poly.entity_id
_entity_poly.type
_entity_poly.pdbx_seq_one_letter_code
_entity_poly.pdbx_strand_id
1 'polypeptide(L)'
;MKRVLFLLLLLSTTAQAQKLRRFTSYYDSTNTRKREIYSAIVAGDTVMEGPYKRFYRSGRLEAQTRYAGGKRDSAYVEFHPGGPRRLEVTYRDGVRQGPFKTYYETGKLAQEGTYENDQPTGTLRYYHPNGEIKLETTLANGQPAGTVRELYPSGKSKVEITYQNGQANGPVKTFFANGQLQSEGTYSRGLLAGPYKTYYDNGQTETEVLADKSGRGSYHSYYRSGKLRTEGTYVAATFSGRAIKNPLADDLTKQAKSLAGGTSNLDGPAKAYYESGAVKSRLNYRNGTLVGTQDDFYESGKPEQKIEYANQGRDRKITTYFEDGFPHEEQQFKNGQMAGLWRTFYPGGRQVQQQQTYAAGRLAGEKLLYYPTGALQSKVVYESGKPGGLGQEFYPSGKLRKETTYVKGVKVGPFRQLREDGTPEIAGAFRNNRETGLWTYYGPDGKTVVQKKTFRNGQEVKAAK
;
A
#
# COMPACT_ATOMS: atom_id res chain seq x y z
N MET A 1 -64.34 -82.02 -19.86
CA MET A 1 -62.86 -81.97 -19.94
C MET A 1 -62.48 -81.32 -21.27
N LYS A 2 -62.17 -80.01 -21.30
CA LYS A 2 -61.62 -79.34 -22.51
C LYS A 2 -60.15 -79.09 -22.29
N ARG A 3 -59.28 -79.75 -23.06
CA ARG A 3 -57.85 -79.51 -23.11
C ARG A 3 -57.61 -78.25 -23.91
N VAL A 4 -57.02 -77.15 -23.28
CA VAL A 4 -56.51 -75.93 -23.96
C VAL A 4 -55.06 -76.22 -24.30
N LEU A 5 -54.73 -76.22 -25.58
CA LEU A 5 -53.39 -76.32 -26.14
C LEU A 5 -52.77 -74.99 -26.17
N PHE A 6 -51.70 -74.75 -25.32
CA PHE A 6 -50.92 -73.48 -25.35
C PHE A 6 -49.84 -73.65 -26.44
N LEU A 7 -49.98 -72.87 -27.51
CA LEU A 7 -48.99 -72.79 -28.57
C LEU A 7 -47.92 -71.71 -28.13
N LEU A 8 -46.72 -72.17 -27.73
CA LEU A 8 -45.60 -71.32 -27.47
C LEU A 8 -45.01 -70.88 -28.81
N LEU A 9 -45.27 -69.64 -29.20
CA LEU A 9 -44.54 -68.94 -30.27
C LEU A 9 -43.15 -68.55 -29.75
N LEU A 10 -42.12 -69.30 -30.14
CA LEU A 10 -40.72 -68.97 -30.01
C LEU A 10 -40.43 -67.85 -31.04
N LEU A 11 -40.47 -66.58 -30.60
CA LEU A 11 -39.86 -65.43 -31.31
C LEU A 11 -38.35 -65.61 -31.25
N SER A 12 -37.73 -66.20 -32.28
CA SER A 12 -36.31 -66.12 -32.49
C SER A 12 -35.90 -64.69 -32.90
N THR A 13 -35.58 -63.88 -31.93
CA THR A 13 -34.87 -62.63 -32.21
C THR A 13 -33.47 -63.02 -32.67
N THR A 14 -33.19 -62.95 -33.96
CA THR A 14 -31.84 -62.99 -34.50
C THR A 14 -31.12 -61.76 -33.95
N ALA A 15 -30.38 -61.92 -32.86
CA ALA A 15 -29.42 -60.95 -32.39
C ALA A 15 -28.36 -60.74 -33.48
N GLN A 16 -28.51 -59.74 -34.35
CA GLN A 16 -27.43 -59.37 -35.26
C GLN A 16 -26.22 -59.03 -34.41
N ALA A 17 -25.18 -59.89 -34.47
CA ALA A 17 -23.92 -59.58 -33.76
C ALA A 17 -23.38 -58.22 -34.20
N GLN A 18 -23.50 -57.28 -33.35
CA GLN A 18 -22.95 -55.89 -33.56
C GLN A 18 -21.46 -56.01 -33.81
N LYS A 19 -20.99 -55.69 -35.02
CA LYS A 19 -19.59 -55.87 -35.39
C LYS A 19 -18.76 -54.69 -34.97
N LEU A 20 -17.87 -54.86 -34.01
CA LEU A 20 -16.87 -53.90 -33.62
C LEU A 20 -15.92 -53.60 -34.78
N ARG A 21 -15.82 -52.32 -35.20
CA ARG A 21 -14.93 -51.87 -36.28
C ARG A 21 -13.92 -50.86 -35.75
N ARG A 22 -12.72 -50.89 -36.32
CA ARG A 22 -11.65 -49.92 -36.03
C ARG A 22 -11.65 -48.83 -37.08
N PHE A 23 -11.59 -47.55 -36.62
CA PHE A 23 -11.56 -46.35 -37.43
C PHE A 23 -10.26 -45.63 -37.22
N THR A 24 -9.78 -44.92 -38.27
CA THR A 24 -8.63 -44.04 -38.21
C THR A 24 -9.00 -42.75 -38.92
N SER A 25 -8.85 -41.62 -38.23
CA SER A 25 -8.93 -40.28 -38.83
C SER A 25 -7.54 -39.67 -38.97
N TYR A 26 -7.41 -38.72 -39.91
CA TYR A 26 -6.13 -38.12 -40.26
C TYR A 26 -6.23 -36.62 -40.22
N TYR A 27 -5.08 -35.95 -40.05
CA TYR A 27 -4.94 -34.48 -40.09
C TYR A 27 -4.88 -33.94 -41.53
N ASP A 28 -4.51 -34.77 -42.49
CA ASP A 28 -4.28 -34.41 -43.87
C ASP A 28 -5.09 -35.33 -44.84
N SER A 29 -5.33 -34.83 -46.03
CA SER A 29 -6.08 -35.55 -47.09
C SER A 29 -5.28 -36.71 -47.71
N THR A 30 -3.98 -36.77 -47.46
CA THR A 30 -3.10 -37.83 -47.96
C THR A 30 -3.04 -39.03 -47.02
N ASN A 31 -3.76 -39.00 -45.89
CA ASN A 31 -3.85 -40.03 -44.90
C ASN A 31 -2.48 -40.45 -44.31
N THR A 32 -1.54 -39.51 -44.22
CA THR A 32 -0.19 -39.78 -43.72
C THR A 32 -0.07 -39.49 -42.21
N ARG A 33 -0.79 -38.48 -41.69
CA ARG A 33 -0.71 -38.05 -40.30
C ARG A 33 -1.96 -38.43 -39.52
N LYS A 34 -1.89 -39.53 -38.79
CA LYS A 34 -3.00 -40.04 -37.97
C LYS A 34 -3.39 -38.97 -36.91
N ARG A 35 -4.70 -38.71 -36.79
CA ARG A 35 -5.30 -37.85 -35.77
C ARG A 35 -5.89 -38.69 -34.64
N GLU A 36 -6.74 -39.68 -35.01
CA GLU A 36 -7.39 -40.53 -34.02
C GLU A 36 -7.44 -41.97 -34.51
N ILE A 37 -7.38 -42.91 -33.57
CA ILE A 37 -7.67 -44.31 -33.78
C ILE A 37 -8.68 -44.74 -32.73
N TYR A 38 -9.83 -45.24 -33.15
CA TYR A 38 -10.85 -45.68 -32.21
C TYR A 38 -11.57 -46.91 -32.74
N SER A 39 -12.22 -47.61 -31.83
CA SER A 39 -13.14 -48.73 -32.17
C SER A 39 -14.56 -48.30 -31.90
N ALA A 40 -15.51 -48.71 -32.72
CA ALA A 40 -16.92 -48.43 -32.57
C ALA A 40 -17.79 -49.55 -33.12
N ILE A 41 -19.00 -49.63 -32.57
CA ILE A 41 -20.08 -50.48 -33.06
C ILE A 41 -20.89 -49.64 -34.04
N VAL A 42 -21.13 -50.17 -35.23
CA VAL A 42 -21.97 -49.54 -36.27
C VAL A 42 -23.26 -50.34 -36.39
N ALA A 43 -24.35 -49.77 -35.84
CA ALA A 43 -25.69 -50.38 -35.89
C ALA A 43 -26.74 -49.22 -35.96
N GLY A 44 -26.80 -48.54 -37.13
CA GLY A 44 -27.50 -47.28 -37.27
C GLY A 44 -26.59 -46.11 -36.87
N ASP A 45 -26.56 -45.73 -35.61
CA ASP A 45 -25.60 -44.79 -35.07
C ASP A 45 -24.25 -45.45 -34.75
N THR A 46 -23.18 -44.67 -34.89
CA THR A 46 -21.82 -45.11 -34.54
C THR A 46 -21.54 -44.83 -33.08
N VAL A 47 -21.47 -45.87 -32.26
CA VAL A 47 -21.21 -45.82 -30.82
C VAL A 47 -19.78 -46.25 -30.54
N MET A 48 -18.97 -45.36 -29.94
CA MET A 48 -17.61 -45.70 -29.56
C MET A 48 -17.59 -46.85 -28.54
N GLU A 49 -16.77 -47.88 -28.81
CA GLU A 49 -16.65 -49.07 -28.00
C GLU A 49 -15.21 -49.59 -28.05
N GLY A 50 -14.55 -49.72 -26.89
CA GLY A 50 -13.19 -50.20 -26.80
C GLY A 50 -12.12 -49.09 -26.85
N PRO A 51 -10.89 -49.43 -27.30
CA PRO A 51 -9.75 -48.52 -27.22
C PRO A 51 -9.89 -47.29 -28.11
N TYR A 52 -9.46 -46.13 -27.56
CA TYR A 52 -9.34 -44.84 -28.23
C TYR A 52 -7.94 -44.29 -28.06
N LYS A 53 -7.34 -43.72 -29.12
CA LYS A 53 -6.08 -43.02 -29.13
C LYS A 53 -6.18 -41.74 -29.96
N ARG A 54 -5.63 -40.64 -29.48
CA ARG A 54 -5.48 -39.38 -30.20
C ARG A 54 -3.99 -38.99 -30.28
N PHE A 55 -3.59 -38.41 -31.38
CA PHE A 55 -2.19 -38.10 -31.68
C PHE A 55 -2.04 -36.63 -31.98
N TYR A 56 -0.92 -36.05 -31.63
CA TYR A 56 -0.48 -34.76 -32.11
C TYR A 56 -0.16 -34.78 -33.62
N ARG A 57 -0.11 -33.62 -34.25
CA ARG A 57 0.35 -33.50 -35.66
C ARG A 57 1.77 -34.04 -35.87
N SER A 58 2.60 -34.06 -34.84
CA SER A 58 3.93 -34.69 -34.84
C SER A 58 3.91 -36.21 -34.90
N GLY A 59 2.75 -36.83 -34.77
CA GLY A 59 2.60 -38.30 -34.71
C GLY A 59 2.77 -38.90 -33.31
N ARG A 60 3.16 -38.10 -32.31
CA ARG A 60 3.26 -38.55 -30.91
C ARG A 60 1.86 -38.73 -30.31
N LEU A 61 1.73 -39.68 -29.37
CA LEU A 61 0.48 -39.93 -28.65
C LEU A 61 0.13 -38.67 -27.82
N GLU A 62 -1.09 -38.15 -27.98
CA GLU A 62 -1.66 -37.05 -27.23
C GLU A 62 -2.55 -37.54 -26.09
N ALA A 63 -3.43 -38.54 -26.39
CA ALA A 63 -4.32 -39.08 -25.38
C ALA A 63 -4.69 -40.51 -25.68
N GLN A 64 -5.00 -41.27 -24.63
CA GLN A 64 -5.59 -42.63 -24.75
C GLN A 64 -6.60 -42.87 -23.65
N THR A 65 -7.62 -43.69 -24.00
CA THR A 65 -8.65 -44.16 -23.05
C THR A 65 -9.38 -45.34 -23.65
N ARG A 66 -10.43 -45.80 -22.99
CA ARG A 66 -11.38 -46.83 -23.46
C ARG A 66 -12.80 -46.27 -23.36
N TYR A 67 -13.63 -46.64 -24.29
CA TYR A 67 -15.06 -46.33 -24.29
C TYR A 67 -15.87 -47.62 -24.09
N ALA A 68 -16.99 -47.50 -23.37
CA ALA A 68 -18.05 -48.46 -23.26
C ALA A 68 -19.40 -47.76 -23.48
N GLY A 69 -20.21 -48.24 -24.44
CA GLY A 69 -21.50 -47.62 -24.74
C GLY A 69 -21.44 -46.15 -25.13
N GLY A 70 -20.36 -45.70 -25.81
CA GLY A 70 -20.16 -44.31 -26.21
C GLY A 70 -19.61 -43.39 -25.10
N LYS A 71 -19.43 -43.92 -23.88
CA LYS A 71 -18.91 -43.16 -22.73
C LYS A 71 -17.48 -43.60 -22.38
N ARG A 72 -16.66 -42.66 -21.88
CA ARG A 72 -15.36 -43.07 -21.32
C ARG A 72 -15.57 -43.97 -20.10
N ASP A 73 -14.91 -45.13 -20.10
CA ASP A 73 -15.04 -46.11 -19.01
C ASP A 73 -13.70 -46.81 -18.78
N SER A 74 -12.77 -46.08 -18.26
CA SER A 74 -11.45 -46.52 -17.80
C SER A 74 -10.52 -45.34 -17.53
N ALA A 75 -9.23 -45.61 -17.35
CA ALA A 75 -8.21 -44.59 -17.26
C ALA A 75 -8.11 -43.79 -18.56
N TYR A 76 -8.17 -42.47 -18.43
CA TYR A 76 -7.82 -41.51 -19.46
C TYR A 76 -6.43 -40.96 -19.17
N VAL A 77 -5.53 -41.13 -20.12
CA VAL A 77 -4.15 -40.64 -20.00
C VAL A 77 -3.89 -39.67 -21.13
N GLU A 78 -3.38 -38.51 -20.78
CA GLU A 78 -2.97 -37.46 -21.71
C GLU A 78 -1.47 -37.17 -21.56
N PHE A 79 -0.83 -36.81 -22.65
CA PHE A 79 0.61 -36.58 -22.72
C PHE A 79 0.94 -35.15 -23.18
N HIS A 80 2.05 -34.63 -22.74
CA HIS A 80 2.63 -33.41 -23.28
C HIS A 80 3.20 -33.63 -24.70
N PRO A 81 3.31 -32.60 -25.54
CA PRO A 81 3.92 -32.74 -26.87
C PRO A 81 5.34 -33.32 -26.84
N GLY A 82 6.08 -33.12 -25.72
CA GLY A 82 7.38 -33.73 -25.46
C GLY A 82 7.38 -35.22 -25.15
N GLY A 83 6.22 -35.79 -24.82
CA GLY A 83 6.02 -37.22 -24.55
C GLY A 83 5.71 -37.59 -23.09
N PRO A 84 6.15 -36.86 -22.06
CA PRO A 84 5.76 -37.16 -20.68
C PRO A 84 4.24 -37.10 -20.47
N ARG A 85 3.72 -37.82 -19.49
CA ARG A 85 2.30 -37.74 -19.10
C ARG A 85 1.97 -36.31 -18.66
N ARG A 86 0.76 -35.86 -19.01
CA ARG A 86 0.19 -34.56 -18.62
C ARG A 86 -0.93 -34.72 -17.60
N LEU A 87 -1.81 -35.73 -17.83
CA LEU A 87 -2.99 -36.01 -17.00
C LEU A 87 -3.24 -37.52 -16.96
N GLU A 88 -3.58 -38.01 -15.79
CA GLU A 88 -4.18 -39.34 -15.56
C GLU A 88 -5.45 -39.12 -14.75
N VAL A 89 -6.57 -39.65 -15.23
CA VAL A 89 -7.86 -39.63 -14.52
C VAL A 89 -8.69 -40.84 -14.90
N THR A 90 -9.41 -41.42 -13.95
CA THR A 90 -10.29 -42.56 -14.18
C THR A 90 -11.70 -42.07 -14.44
N TYR A 91 -12.35 -42.74 -15.43
CA TYR A 91 -13.76 -42.52 -15.75
C TYR A 91 -14.54 -43.86 -15.53
N ARG A 92 -15.78 -43.70 -15.07
CA ARG A 92 -16.79 -44.75 -15.03
C ARG A 92 -18.08 -44.22 -15.62
N ASP A 93 -18.64 -44.83 -16.65
CA ASP A 93 -19.85 -44.35 -17.35
C ASP A 93 -19.80 -42.90 -17.83
N GLY A 94 -18.61 -42.41 -18.21
CA GLY A 94 -18.39 -41.01 -18.66
C GLY A 94 -18.14 -40.00 -17.55
N VAL A 95 -18.23 -40.40 -16.29
CA VAL A 95 -18.07 -39.55 -15.09
C VAL A 95 -16.68 -39.78 -14.49
N ARG A 96 -15.98 -38.72 -14.09
CA ARG A 96 -14.68 -38.86 -13.40
C ARG A 96 -14.90 -39.44 -12.01
N GLN A 97 -14.16 -40.53 -11.73
CA GLN A 97 -14.28 -41.28 -10.51
C GLN A 97 -12.91 -41.82 -10.10
N GLY A 98 -12.53 -41.71 -8.83
CA GLY A 98 -11.27 -42.23 -8.31
C GLY A 98 -10.08 -41.28 -8.48
N PRO A 99 -8.85 -41.78 -8.36
CA PRO A 99 -7.67 -40.93 -8.32
C PRO A 99 -7.39 -40.24 -9.65
N PHE A 100 -6.81 -39.04 -9.57
CA PHE A 100 -6.27 -38.32 -10.71
C PHE A 100 -4.88 -37.76 -10.39
N LYS A 101 -4.07 -37.57 -11.43
CA LYS A 101 -2.73 -36.96 -11.36
C LYS A 101 -2.50 -36.07 -12.56
N THR A 102 -1.87 -34.93 -12.34
CA THR A 102 -1.33 -34.09 -13.41
C THR A 102 0.18 -33.96 -13.26
N TYR A 103 0.86 -33.68 -14.34
CA TYR A 103 2.31 -33.62 -14.37
C TYR A 103 2.81 -32.38 -15.12
N TYR A 104 3.92 -31.88 -14.70
CA TYR A 104 4.70 -30.88 -15.43
C TYR A 104 5.26 -31.44 -16.73
N GLU A 105 5.68 -30.58 -17.66
CA GLU A 105 6.35 -31.00 -18.91
C GLU A 105 7.62 -31.79 -18.65
N THR A 106 8.25 -31.59 -17.48
CA THR A 106 9.41 -32.38 -17.02
C THR A 106 9.05 -33.82 -16.60
N GLY A 107 7.75 -34.16 -16.57
CA GLY A 107 7.25 -35.47 -16.11
C GLY A 107 7.11 -35.61 -14.59
N LYS A 108 7.51 -34.58 -13.81
CA LYS A 108 7.29 -34.56 -12.36
C LYS A 108 5.83 -34.30 -12.01
N LEU A 109 5.38 -34.87 -10.90
CA LEU A 109 4.01 -34.71 -10.39
C LEU A 109 3.74 -33.20 -10.10
N ALA A 110 2.60 -32.70 -10.61
CA ALA A 110 2.16 -31.32 -10.41
C ALA A 110 0.96 -31.22 -9.46
N GLN A 111 0.06 -32.23 -9.56
CA GLN A 111 -1.14 -32.28 -8.71
C GLN A 111 -1.62 -33.73 -8.59
N GLU A 112 -2.19 -34.05 -7.44
CA GLU A 112 -2.95 -35.32 -7.26
C GLU A 112 -4.16 -35.09 -6.36
N GLY A 113 -5.17 -35.96 -6.56
CA GLY A 113 -6.40 -35.94 -5.77
C GLY A 113 -7.33 -37.08 -6.19
N THR A 114 -8.58 -36.98 -5.75
CA THR A 114 -9.62 -37.97 -6.03
C THR A 114 -10.86 -37.26 -6.55
N TYR A 115 -11.50 -37.80 -7.56
CA TYR A 115 -12.83 -37.45 -8.04
C TYR A 115 -13.89 -38.38 -7.50
N GLU A 116 -15.02 -37.84 -7.15
CA GLU A 116 -16.26 -38.56 -6.90
C GLU A 116 -17.39 -37.82 -7.63
N ASN A 117 -18.02 -38.49 -8.61
CA ASN A 117 -19.09 -37.91 -9.44
C ASN A 117 -18.71 -36.53 -10.06
N ASP A 118 -17.55 -36.47 -10.75
CA ASP A 118 -16.98 -35.30 -11.38
C ASP A 118 -16.54 -34.18 -10.41
N GLN A 119 -16.73 -34.34 -9.10
CA GLN A 119 -16.29 -33.38 -8.11
C GLN A 119 -15.01 -33.84 -7.41
N PRO A 120 -14.02 -32.96 -7.23
CA PRO A 120 -12.84 -33.32 -6.44
C PRO A 120 -13.23 -33.43 -4.96
N THR A 121 -12.74 -34.49 -4.29
CA THR A 121 -13.02 -34.82 -2.88
C THR A 121 -11.78 -35.34 -2.18
N GLY A 122 -11.83 -35.41 -0.84
CA GLY A 122 -10.70 -35.87 -0.04
C GLY A 122 -9.46 -35.00 -0.13
N THR A 123 -8.30 -35.60 0.02
CA THR A 123 -7.03 -34.84 0.01
C THR A 123 -6.64 -34.44 -1.41
N LEU A 124 -6.39 -33.19 -1.63
CA LEU A 124 -5.86 -32.57 -2.85
C LEU A 124 -4.48 -32.01 -2.57
N ARG A 125 -3.48 -32.39 -3.37
CA ARG A 125 -2.10 -31.92 -3.27
C ARG A 125 -1.64 -31.28 -4.57
N TYR A 126 -0.92 -30.19 -4.44
CA TYR A 126 -0.16 -29.54 -5.51
C TYR A 126 1.32 -29.62 -5.15
N TYR A 127 2.16 -29.70 -6.15
CA TYR A 127 3.60 -29.84 -5.99
C TYR A 127 4.36 -28.71 -6.64
N HIS A 128 5.51 -28.37 -6.10
CA HIS A 128 6.50 -27.52 -6.75
C HIS A 128 7.25 -28.30 -7.86
N PRO A 129 7.88 -27.60 -8.84
CA PRO A 129 8.68 -28.27 -9.87
C PRO A 129 9.84 -29.12 -9.34
N ASN A 130 10.31 -28.87 -8.11
CA ASN A 130 11.32 -29.71 -7.44
C ASN A 130 10.75 -31.04 -6.91
N GLY A 131 9.41 -31.17 -6.82
CA GLY A 131 8.71 -32.35 -6.33
C GLY A 131 8.21 -32.26 -4.89
N GLU A 132 8.56 -31.19 -4.16
CA GLU A 132 8.05 -30.93 -2.82
C GLU A 132 6.58 -30.48 -2.86
N ILE A 133 5.81 -30.80 -1.83
CA ILE A 133 4.41 -30.34 -1.71
C ILE A 133 4.37 -28.81 -1.67
N LYS A 134 3.59 -28.21 -2.57
CA LYS A 134 3.31 -26.77 -2.60
C LYS A 134 2.09 -26.42 -1.79
N LEU A 135 1.04 -27.23 -1.90
CA LEU A 135 -0.22 -27.02 -1.19
C LEU A 135 -0.89 -28.36 -0.91
N GLU A 136 -1.42 -28.49 0.30
CA GLU A 136 -2.26 -29.60 0.71
C GLU A 136 -3.57 -29.06 1.29
N THR A 137 -4.69 -29.63 0.86
CA THR A 137 -6.03 -29.32 1.36
C THR A 137 -6.90 -30.55 1.36
N THR A 138 -7.89 -30.58 2.24
CA THR A 138 -8.97 -31.56 2.20
C THR A 138 -10.22 -30.89 1.62
N LEU A 139 -10.89 -31.56 0.71
CA LEU A 139 -12.14 -31.11 0.11
C LEU A 139 -13.31 -31.93 0.61
N ALA A 140 -14.39 -31.28 0.97
CA ALA A 140 -15.69 -31.88 1.20
C ALA A 140 -16.71 -31.16 0.30
N ASN A 141 -17.45 -31.92 -0.51
CA ASN A 141 -18.41 -31.38 -1.50
C ASN A 141 -17.77 -30.32 -2.43
N GLY A 142 -16.53 -30.54 -2.86
CA GLY A 142 -15.78 -29.62 -3.73
C GLY A 142 -15.27 -28.34 -3.05
N GLN A 143 -15.44 -28.17 -1.74
CA GLN A 143 -15.02 -27.00 -0.98
C GLN A 143 -13.94 -27.36 0.05
N PRO A 144 -12.99 -26.44 0.34
CA PRO A 144 -12.01 -26.66 1.40
C PRO A 144 -12.66 -26.93 2.75
N ALA A 145 -12.18 -27.96 3.45
CA ALA A 145 -12.59 -28.36 4.79
C ALA A 145 -11.36 -28.79 5.59
N GLY A 146 -11.27 -28.37 6.87
CA GLY A 146 -10.09 -28.63 7.69
C GLY A 146 -8.94 -27.67 7.39
N THR A 147 -7.71 -28.09 7.67
CA THR A 147 -6.52 -27.23 7.51
C THR A 147 -6.00 -27.27 6.08
N VAL A 148 -5.89 -26.12 5.46
CA VAL A 148 -5.17 -25.89 4.21
C VAL A 148 -3.75 -25.47 4.55
N ARG A 149 -2.75 -26.13 3.95
CA ARG A 149 -1.33 -25.84 4.12
C ARG A 149 -0.70 -25.45 2.79
N GLU A 150 -0.07 -24.31 2.74
CA GLU A 150 0.85 -23.91 1.66
C GLU A 150 2.28 -24.01 2.17
N LEU A 151 3.18 -24.59 1.38
CA LEU A 151 4.58 -24.78 1.74
C LEU A 151 5.51 -24.05 0.77
N TYR A 152 6.66 -23.64 1.27
CA TYR A 152 7.77 -23.16 0.45
C TYR A 152 8.41 -24.30 -0.36
N PRO A 153 9.17 -24.00 -1.42
CA PRO A 153 9.92 -25.03 -2.16
C PRO A 153 10.94 -25.81 -1.30
N SER A 154 11.25 -25.32 -0.10
CA SER A 154 12.07 -26.02 0.90
C SER A 154 11.30 -27.04 1.73
N GLY A 155 9.98 -27.19 1.52
CA GLY A 155 9.11 -28.05 2.30
C GLY A 155 8.64 -27.47 3.65
N LYS A 156 9.12 -26.26 4.04
CA LYS A 156 8.67 -25.57 5.25
C LYS A 156 7.29 -24.95 5.05
N SER A 157 6.47 -24.91 6.11
CA SER A 157 5.17 -24.24 6.08
C SER A 157 5.33 -22.77 5.69
N LYS A 158 4.43 -22.28 4.82
CA LYS A 158 4.29 -20.87 4.44
C LYS A 158 3.00 -20.29 5.01
N VAL A 159 1.89 -21.03 4.89
CA VAL A 159 0.57 -20.66 5.40
C VAL A 159 -0.12 -21.93 5.92
N GLU A 160 -0.77 -21.80 7.06
CA GLU A 160 -1.71 -22.77 7.61
C GLU A 160 -3.00 -22.03 7.95
N ILE A 161 -4.13 -22.48 7.43
CA ILE A 161 -5.45 -21.86 7.64
C ILE A 161 -6.51 -22.93 7.75
N THR A 162 -7.42 -22.79 8.70
CA THR A 162 -8.52 -23.74 8.91
C THR A 162 -9.78 -23.27 8.21
N TYR A 163 -10.41 -24.18 7.48
CA TYR A 163 -11.67 -23.97 6.74
C TYR A 163 -12.79 -24.83 7.30
N GLN A 164 -13.98 -24.27 7.30
CA GLN A 164 -15.24 -24.97 7.57
C GLN A 164 -16.28 -24.51 6.55
N ASN A 165 -16.92 -25.45 5.87
CA ASN A 165 -17.93 -25.15 4.84
C ASN A 165 -17.43 -24.15 3.77
N GLY A 166 -16.19 -24.30 3.31
CA GLY A 166 -15.59 -23.43 2.30
C GLY A 166 -15.20 -22.03 2.77
N GLN A 167 -15.37 -21.71 4.05
CA GLN A 167 -14.97 -20.42 4.63
C GLN A 167 -13.86 -20.60 5.64
N ALA A 168 -12.94 -19.64 5.70
CA ALA A 168 -11.93 -19.59 6.75
C ALA A 168 -12.62 -19.48 8.11
N ASN A 169 -12.41 -20.46 8.99
CA ASN A 169 -13.01 -20.54 10.31
C ASN A 169 -12.10 -21.35 11.25
N GLY A 170 -11.39 -20.65 12.10
CA GLY A 170 -10.36 -21.20 12.99
C GLY A 170 -9.02 -20.49 12.87
N PRO A 171 -7.94 -21.09 13.39
CA PRO A 171 -6.63 -20.48 13.40
C PRO A 171 -6.06 -20.28 12.00
N VAL A 172 -5.30 -19.20 11.85
CA VAL A 172 -4.44 -18.89 10.70
C VAL A 172 -3.03 -18.64 11.20
N LYS A 173 -2.03 -19.18 10.50
CA LYS A 173 -0.61 -18.93 10.73
C LYS A 173 0.09 -18.70 9.41
N THR A 174 1.01 -17.74 9.36
CA THR A 174 1.94 -17.57 8.26
C THR A 174 3.38 -17.68 8.78
N PHE A 175 4.30 -18.09 7.92
CA PHE A 175 5.67 -18.35 8.31
C PHE A 175 6.64 -17.68 7.33
N PHE A 176 7.78 -17.27 7.82
CA PHE A 176 8.92 -16.89 6.99
C PHE A 176 9.56 -18.12 6.31
N ALA A 177 10.33 -17.87 5.26
CA ALA A 177 11.03 -18.96 4.54
C ALA A 177 12.04 -19.73 5.42
N ASN A 178 12.55 -19.13 6.50
CA ASN A 178 13.36 -19.80 7.51
C ASN A 178 12.56 -20.76 8.42
N GLY A 179 11.21 -20.69 8.35
CA GLY A 179 10.26 -21.51 9.13
C GLY A 179 9.80 -20.86 10.44
N GLN A 180 10.27 -19.66 10.76
CA GLN A 180 9.77 -18.93 11.92
C GLN A 180 8.37 -18.36 11.66
N LEU A 181 7.57 -18.26 12.71
CA LEU A 181 6.22 -17.70 12.68
C LEU A 181 6.30 -16.22 12.25
N GLN A 182 5.51 -15.85 11.22
CA GLN A 182 5.39 -14.48 10.71
C GLN A 182 4.12 -13.80 11.21
N SER A 183 3.01 -14.53 11.27
CA SER A 183 1.77 -14.01 11.85
C SER A 183 0.88 -15.14 12.35
N GLU A 184 0.01 -14.81 13.30
CA GLU A 184 -1.06 -15.69 13.76
C GLU A 184 -2.31 -14.91 14.12
N GLY A 185 -3.46 -15.59 14.00
CA GLY A 185 -4.77 -15.04 14.34
C GLY A 185 -5.85 -16.11 14.23
N THR A 186 -7.10 -15.68 14.35
CA THR A 186 -8.26 -16.57 14.23
C THR A 186 -9.28 -15.95 13.29
N TYR A 187 -9.83 -16.76 12.39
CA TYR A 187 -10.96 -16.38 11.55
C TYR A 187 -12.27 -16.96 12.08
N SER A 188 -13.35 -16.22 11.91
CA SER A 188 -14.71 -16.69 12.10
C SER A 188 -15.55 -16.28 10.89
N ARG A 189 -16.13 -17.26 10.19
CA ARG A 189 -16.92 -17.05 8.98
C ARG A 189 -16.23 -16.17 7.92
N GLY A 190 -14.94 -16.39 7.70
CA GLY A 190 -14.13 -15.65 6.72
C GLY A 190 -13.66 -14.26 7.17
N LEU A 191 -13.98 -13.85 8.40
CA LEU A 191 -13.55 -12.58 9.00
C LEU A 191 -12.54 -12.83 10.10
N LEU A 192 -11.53 -11.96 10.25
CA LEU A 192 -10.62 -12.01 11.38
C LEU A 192 -11.39 -11.74 12.67
N ALA A 193 -11.24 -12.61 13.65
CA ALA A 193 -11.94 -12.54 14.93
C ALA A 193 -10.96 -12.75 16.09
N GLY A 194 -10.88 -11.78 16.98
CA GLY A 194 -10.03 -11.85 18.17
C GLY A 194 -8.60 -11.34 17.92
N PRO A 195 -7.66 -11.77 18.78
CA PRO A 195 -6.27 -11.32 18.70
C PRO A 195 -5.59 -11.67 17.39
N TYR A 196 -4.75 -10.75 16.89
CA TYR A 196 -3.89 -10.95 15.75
C TYR A 196 -2.47 -10.45 16.07
N LYS A 197 -1.45 -11.26 15.74
CA LYS A 197 -0.04 -10.91 15.96
C LYS A 197 0.78 -11.07 14.71
N THR A 198 1.75 -10.18 14.53
CA THR A 198 2.84 -10.36 13.57
C THR A 198 4.18 -10.41 14.30
N TYR A 199 5.15 -11.02 13.65
CA TYR A 199 6.47 -11.24 14.22
C TYR A 199 7.55 -10.80 13.24
N TYR A 200 8.66 -10.33 13.76
CA TYR A 200 9.90 -10.19 13.02
C TYR A 200 10.51 -11.57 12.72
N ASP A 201 11.42 -11.61 11.75
CA ASP A 201 12.15 -12.81 11.37
C ASP A 201 13.14 -13.34 12.43
N ASN A 202 13.33 -12.61 13.54
CA ASN A 202 14.04 -13.03 14.75
C ASN A 202 13.10 -13.63 15.83
N GLY A 203 11.78 -13.72 15.55
CA GLY A 203 10.76 -14.27 16.43
C GLY A 203 10.17 -13.28 17.46
N GLN A 204 10.69 -12.05 17.52
CA GLN A 204 10.10 -11.02 18.38
C GLN A 204 8.76 -10.53 17.80
N THR A 205 7.80 -10.20 18.68
CA THR A 205 6.53 -9.60 18.23
C THR A 205 6.79 -8.27 17.52
N GLU A 206 6.20 -8.08 16.34
CA GLU A 206 6.22 -6.85 15.58
C GLU A 206 4.98 -6.01 15.84
N THR A 207 3.79 -6.64 15.76
CA THR A 207 2.51 -6.00 16.10
C THR A 207 1.59 -6.95 16.84
N GLU A 208 0.73 -6.38 17.67
CA GLU A 208 -0.34 -7.08 18.36
C GLU A 208 -1.62 -6.24 18.30
N VAL A 209 -2.70 -6.86 17.83
CA VAL A 209 -4.05 -6.29 17.84
C VAL A 209 -4.90 -7.16 18.77
N LEU A 210 -5.46 -6.56 19.79
CA LEU A 210 -6.38 -7.21 20.73
C LEU A 210 -7.75 -6.59 20.52
N ALA A 211 -8.53 -7.12 19.59
CA ALA A 211 -9.89 -6.65 19.31
C ALA A 211 -10.93 -7.56 19.97
N ASP A 212 -11.98 -6.96 20.50
CA ASP A 212 -13.17 -7.64 20.98
C ASP A 212 -14.12 -8.02 19.82
N LYS A 213 -15.27 -8.63 20.15
CA LYS A 213 -16.29 -9.02 19.15
C LYS A 213 -16.91 -7.84 18.40
N SER A 214 -16.79 -6.60 18.92
CA SER A 214 -17.26 -5.38 18.26
C SER A 214 -16.21 -4.80 17.32
N GLY A 215 -15.01 -5.39 17.27
CA GLY A 215 -13.88 -4.89 16.50
C GLY A 215 -13.12 -3.75 17.19
N ARG A 216 -13.45 -3.43 18.45
CA ARG A 216 -12.71 -2.43 19.25
C ARG A 216 -11.66 -3.11 20.12
N GLY A 217 -10.53 -2.45 20.31
CA GLY A 217 -9.47 -3.02 21.12
C GLY A 217 -8.22 -2.16 21.18
N SER A 218 -7.12 -2.78 21.47
CA SER A 218 -5.81 -2.14 21.52
C SER A 218 -4.92 -2.59 20.36
N TYR A 219 -4.08 -1.67 19.93
CA TYR A 219 -3.00 -1.89 18.98
C TYR A 219 -1.67 -1.61 19.67
N HIS A 220 -0.72 -2.54 19.55
CA HIS A 220 0.65 -2.38 19.99
C HIS A 220 1.60 -2.73 18.85
N SER A 221 2.66 -1.97 18.70
CA SER A 221 3.78 -2.36 17.85
C SER A 221 5.08 -2.26 18.62
N TYR A 222 6.06 -3.03 18.21
CA TYR A 222 7.31 -3.20 18.94
C TYR A 222 8.50 -2.98 17.99
N TYR A 223 9.62 -2.58 18.52
CA TYR A 223 10.91 -2.61 17.85
C TYR A 223 11.42 -4.05 17.72
N ARG A 224 12.39 -4.30 16.86
CA ARG A 224 13.06 -5.62 16.76
C ARG A 224 13.73 -6.08 18.04
N SER A 225 14.03 -5.17 18.95
CA SER A 225 14.50 -5.45 20.31
C SER A 225 13.41 -5.96 21.26
N GLY A 226 12.14 -5.95 20.83
CA GLY A 226 10.98 -6.31 21.65
C GLY A 226 10.45 -5.17 22.52
N LYS A 227 11.07 -3.98 22.49
CA LYS A 227 10.57 -2.80 23.20
C LYS A 227 9.35 -2.20 22.51
N LEU A 228 8.43 -1.65 23.27
CA LEU A 228 7.21 -1.01 22.77
C LEU A 228 7.57 0.20 21.86
N ARG A 229 7.00 0.25 20.65
CA ARG A 229 7.18 1.32 19.69
C ARG A 229 5.95 2.22 19.59
N THR A 230 4.76 1.62 19.55
CA THR A 230 3.50 2.37 19.55
C THR A 230 2.43 1.61 20.31
N GLU A 231 1.55 2.34 20.96
CA GLU A 231 0.30 1.83 21.54
C GLU A 231 -0.85 2.76 21.13
N GLY A 232 -2.06 2.21 21.02
CA GLY A 232 -3.24 3.01 20.71
C GLY A 232 -4.52 2.21 20.78
N THR A 233 -5.64 2.93 20.67
CA THR A 233 -6.95 2.32 20.55
C THR A 233 -7.21 1.95 19.09
N TYR A 234 -7.64 0.72 18.87
CA TYR A 234 -7.92 0.15 17.57
C TYR A 234 -9.42 -0.03 17.38
N VAL A 235 -9.93 0.38 16.23
CA VAL A 235 -11.27 0.02 15.79
C VAL A 235 -11.11 -0.71 14.47
N ALA A 236 -11.44 -1.99 14.44
CA ALA A 236 -11.50 -2.72 13.18
C ALA A 236 -12.47 -1.94 12.28
N ALA A 237 -11.96 -1.31 11.23
CA ALA A 237 -12.82 -0.97 10.11
C ALA A 237 -13.61 -2.24 9.82
N THR A 238 -14.94 -2.13 9.78
CA THR A 238 -15.78 -3.25 9.37
C THR A 238 -15.08 -3.85 8.17
N PHE A 239 -14.40 -4.99 8.42
CA PHE A 239 -13.87 -5.78 7.35
C PHE A 239 -15.09 -6.13 6.51
N SER A 240 -15.41 -5.29 5.53
CA SER A 240 -16.19 -5.71 4.38
C SER A 240 -15.32 -6.76 3.70
N GLY A 241 -15.11 -7.86 4.45
CA GLY A 241 -14.30 -8.98 4.07
C GLY A 241 -14.91 -9.50 2.79
N ARG A 242 -14.25 -9.27 1.68
CA ARG A 242 -14.31 -10.27 0.64
C ARG A 242 -13.86 -11.54 1.33
N ALA A 243 -14.83 -12.38 1.67
CA ALA A 243 -14.56 -13.74 2.11
C ALA A 243 -13.46 -14.27 1.20
N ILE A 244 -12.40 -14.84 1.78
CA ILE A 244 -11.31 -15.43 1.00
C ILE A 244 -11.95 -16.55 0.18
N LYS A 245 -12.37 -16.21 -1.06
CA LYS A 245 -13.06 -17.15 -1.96
C LYS A 245 -12.09 -18.13 -2.63
N ASN A 246 -10.78 -17.83 -2.59
CA ASN A 246 -9.76 -18.66 -3.20
C ASN A 246 -8.52 -18.72 -2.31
N PRO A 247 -8.26 -19.85 -1.62
CA PRO A 247 -7.07 -20.03 -0.80
C PRO A 247 -5.77 -20.09 -1.62
N LEU A 248 -5.87 -20.18 -2.94
CA LEU A 248 -4.74 -20.27 -3.88
C LEU A 248 -4.25 -18.91 -4.38
N ALA A 249 -4.91 -17.81 -3.99
CA ALA A 249 -4.45 -16.47 -4.38
C ALA A 249 -3.27 -16.04 -3.50
N ASP A 250 -2.23 -15.50 -4.10
CA ASP A 250 -0.99 -14.95 -3.50
C ASP A 250 -1.21 -13.86 -2.42
N ASP A 251 -2.42 -13.69 -1.91
CA ASP A 251 -2.89 -12.49 -1.23
C ASP A 251 -3.05 -12.62 0.28
N LEU A 252 -2.95 -13.85 0.85
CA LEU A 252 -3.09 -14.04 2.30
C LEU A 252 -2.01 -13.28 3.08
N THR A 253 -0.79 -13.28 2.56
CA THR A 253 0.34 -12.54 3.18
C THR A 253 0.20 -11.03 3.03
N LYS A 254 -0.38 -10.54 1.92
CA LYS A 254 -0.65 -9.12 1.70
C LYS A 254 -1.83 -8.63 2.55
N GLN A 255 -2.88 -9.45 2.68
CA GLN A 255 -4.00 -9.15 3.56
C GLN A 255 -3.58 -9.12 5.03
N ALA A 256 -2.77 -10.08 5.47
CA ALA A 256 -2.20 -10.09 6.81
C ALA A 256 -1.36 -8.83 7.10
N LYS A 257 -0.52 -8.39 6.16
CA LYS A 257 0.26 -7.14 6.30
C LYS A 257 -0.62 -5.88 6.28
N SER A 258 -1.68 -5.86 5.48
CA SER A 258 -2.65 -4.77 5.44
C SER A 258 -3.43 -4.63 6.75
N LEU A 259 -3.69 -5.74 7.45
CA LEU A 259 -4.34 -5.78 8.75
C LEU A 259 -3.43 -5.25 9.87
N ALA A 260 -2.13 -5.56 9.79
CA ALA A 260 -1.14 -5.21 10.79
C ALA A 260 -0.51 -3.82 10.62
N GLY A 261 -0.64 -3.18 9.46
CA GLY A 261 0.23 -2.07 9.05
C GLY A 261 -0.40 -0.69 9.00
N GLY A 262 -1.68 -0.49 9.35
CA GLY A 262 -2.34 0.79 9.09
C GLY A 262 -2.77 1.56 10.32
N THR A 263 -2.27 2.81 10.47
CA THR A 263 -2.87 3.83 11.35
C THR A 263 -4.32 4.17 10.98
N SER A 264 -4.80 3.70 9.80
CA SER A 264 -6.17 3.90 9.31
C SER A 264 -7.26 3.33 10.22
N ASN A 265 -6.90 2.46 11.15
CA ASN A 265 -7.82 1.83 12.10
C ASN A 265 -7.67 2.34 13.53
N LEU A 266 -6.83 3.35 13.77
CA LEU A 266 -6.72 3.98 15.08
C LEU A 266 -7.91 4.93 15.30
N ASP A 267 -8.50 4.86 16.51
CA ASP A 267 -9.58 5.76 16.92
C ASP A 267 -9.48 5.99 18.42
N GLY A 268 -9.11 7.21 18.80
CA GLY A 268 -8.80 7.59 20.18
C GLY A 268 -7.31 7.90 20.40
N PRO A 269 -6.87 7.90 21.65
CA PRO A 269 -5.49 8.23 22.02
C PRO A 269 -4.51 7.15 21.58
N ALA A 270 -3.33 7.59 21.15
CA ALA A 270 -2.20 6.73 20.82
C ALA A 270 -0.89 7.38 21.30
N LYS A 271 0.13 6.55 21.55
CA LYS A 271 1.48 7.00 21.88
C LYS A 271 2.50 6.27 21.03
N ALA A 272 3.56 6.98 20.68
CA ALA A 272 4.77 6.39 20.13
C ALA A 272 5.92 6.59 21.11
N TYR A 273 6.90 5.70 21.05
CA TYR A 273 8.05 5.66 21.94
C TYR A 273 9.35 5.59 21.16
N TYR A 274 10.40 6.12 21.70
CA TYR A 274 11.76 5.84 21.27
C TYR A 274 12.18 4.43 21.72
N GLU A 275 13.22 3.87 21.13
CA GLU A 275 13.73 2.56 21.56
C GLU A 275 14.32 2.56 22.96
N SER A 276 14.69 3.72 23.51
CA SER A 276 15.02 3.92 24.94
C SER A 276 13.83 3.70 25.87
N GLY A 277 12.58 3.80 25.35
CA GLY A 277 11.33 3.76 26.10
C GLY A 277 10.78 5.14 26.45
N ALA A 278 11.50 6.22 26.12
CA ALA A 278 10.98 7.58 26.27
C ALA A 278 9.80 7.83 25.30
N VAL A 279 8.82 8.61 25.74
CA VAL A 279 7.69 8.98 24.89
C VAL A 279 8.19 9.86 23.74
N LYS A 280 7.90 9.44 22.50
CA LYS A 280 8.21 10.19 21.27
C LYS A 280 7.04 11.06 20.84
N SER A 281 5.81 10.52 20.91
CA SER A 281 4.63 11.25 20.49
C SER A 281 3.41 10.87 21.31
N ARG A 282 2.53 11.86 21.53
CA ARG A 282 1.14 11.66 21.99
C ARG A 282 0.23 12.12 20.87
N LEU A 283 -0.67 11.25 20.45
CA LEU A 283 -1.49 11.39 19.26
C LEU A 283 -2.94 11.15 19.63
N ASN A 284 -3.86 11.74 18.86
CA ASN A 284 -5.27 11.41 18.98
C ASN A 284 -5.88 11.23 17.59
N TYR A 285 -6.58 10.11 17.40
CA TYR A 285 -7.17 9.74 16.12
C TYR A 285 -8.70 9.71 16.19
N ARG A 286 -9.33 10.00 15.05
CA ARG A 286 -10.73 9.73 14.80
C ARG A 286 -10.85 9.13 13.40
N ASN A 287 -11.31 7.87 13.32
CA ASN A 287 -11.39 7.12 12.06
C ASN A 287 -10.07 7.18 11.25
N GLY A 288 -8.94 6.92 11.90
CA GLY A 288 -7.62 6.94 11.28
C GLY A 288 -7.04 8.32 10.97
N THR A 289 -7.78 9.39 11.22
CA THR A 289 -7.32 10.77 11.00
C THR A 289 -6.87 11.42 12.29
N LEU A 290 -5.73 12.10 12.30
CA LEU A 290 -5.25 12.88 13.44
C LEU A 290 -6.21 14.03 13.74
N VAL A 291 -6.62 14.16 15.00
CA VAL A 291 -7.52 15.19 15.49
C VAL A 291 -7.03 15.75 16.83
N GLY A 292 -7.50 16.96 17.20
CA GLY A 292 -7.14 17.56 18.47
C GLY A 292 -5.67 18.00 18.50
N THR A 293 -4.91 17.48 19.45
CA THR A 293 -3.50 17.84 19.64
C THR A 293 -2.59 16.66 19.38
N GLN A 294 -1.49 16.92 18.67
CA GLN A 294 -0.31 16.05 18.61
C GLN A 294 0.80 16.73 19.37
N ASP A 295 1.43 16.02 20.29
CA ASP A 295 2.63 16.46 21.01
C ASP A 295 3.77 15.51 20.68
N ASP A 296 4.85 16.01 20.08
CA ASP A 296 6.09 15.26 19.83
C ASP A 296 7.17 15.73 20.80
N PHE A 297 8.04 14.81 21.20
CA PHE A 297 9.06 15.03 22.20
C PHE A 297 10.42 14.57 21.70
N TYR A 298 11.46 15.27 22.05
CA TYR A 298 12.84 14.80 21.98
C TYR A 298 13.03 13.56 22.89
N GLU A 299 14.05 12.78 22.63
CA GLU A 299 14.35 11.60 23.47
C GLU A 299 14.67 11.99 24.93
N SER A 300 15.10 13.23 25.18
CA SER A 300 15.26 13.83 26.50
C SER A 300 13.92 14.04 27.26
N GLY A 301 12.78 13.85 26.58
CA GLY A 301 11.43 14.09 27.11
C GLY A 301 10.97 15.54 27.03
N LYS A 302 11.80 16.47 26.52
CA LYS A 302 11.38 17.85 26.28
C LYS A 302 10.54 17.96 25.01
N PRO A 303 9.61 18.94 24.91
CA PRO A 303 8.80 19.13 23.72
C PRO A 303 9.68 19.39 22.49
N GLU A 304 9.34 18.76 21.33
CA GLU A 304 9.94 18.97 20.03
C GLU A 304 8.98 19.74 19.12
N GLN A 305 7.72 19.29 19.09
CA GLN A 305 6.68 19.91 18.30
C GLN A 305 5.31 19.72 18.95
N LYS A 306 4.45 20.74 18.82
CA LYS A 306 3.02 20.65 19.12
C LYS A 306 2.22 21.05 17.89
N ILE A 307 1.26 20.23 17.48
CA ILE A 307 0.33 20.52 16.40
C ILE A 307 -1.10 20.48 16.94
N GLU A 308 -1.83 21.57 16.79
CA GLU A 308 -3.26 21.67 17.13
C GLU A 308 -4.05 21.60 15.83
N TYR A 309 -4.85 20.55 15.67
CA TYR A 309 -5.69 20.31 14.50
C TYR A 309 -7.10 20.83 14.72
N ALA A 310 -7.64 21.54 13.74
CA ALA A 310 -9.03 21.96 13.69
C ALA A 310 -9.59 21.72 12.28
N ASN A 311 -10.92 21.81 12.12
CA ASN A 311 -11.59 21.72 10.83
C ASN A 311 -11.17 20.47 10.03
N GLN A 312 -11.21 19.28 10.69
CA GLN A 312 -10.81 18.00 10.11
C GLN A 312 -9.37 17.97 9.58
N GLY A 313 -8.44 18.62 10.28
CA GLY A 313 -7.03 18.68 9.90
C GLY A 313 -6.65 19.69 8.83
N ARG A 314 -7.65 20.43 8.28
CA ARG A 314 -7.40 21.47 7.28
C ARG A 314 -6.78 22.73 7.91
N ASP A 315 -7.15 23.03 9.15
CA ASP A 315 -6.61 24.11 9.93
C ASP A 315 -5.66 23.53 10.97
N ARG A 316 -4.50 24.14 11.14
CA ARG A 316 -3.52 23.69 12.13
C ARG A 316 -2.68 24.86 12.62
N LYS A 317 -2.34 24.78 13.91
CA LYS A 317 -1.31 25.61 14.52
C LYS A 317 -0.15 24.68 14.89
N ILE A 318 1.06 25.05 14.49
CA ILE A 318 2.27 24.30 14.76
C ILE A 318 3.18 25.16 15.61
N THR A 319 3.66 24.60 16.71
CA THR A 319 4.74 25.19 17.51
C THR A 319 5.87 24.16 17.56
N THR A 320 7.05 24.53 17.10
CA THR A 320 8.28 23.76 17.28
C THR A 320 9.09 24.32 18.42
N TYR A 321 9.95 23.52 19.01
CA TYR A 321 10.76 23.90 20.16
C TYR A 321 12.21 23.55 19.92
N PHE A 322 13.09 24.33 20.51
CA PHE A 322 14.50 23.97 20.65
C PHE A 322 14.65 22.83 21.69
N GLU A 323 15.76 22.12 21.65
CA GLU A 323 16.03 21.04 22.61
C GLU A 323 16.14 21.52 24.08
N ASP A 324 16.33 22.81 24.32
CA ASP A 324 16.25 23.42 25.64
C ASP A 324 14.80 23.57 26.16
N GLY A 325 13.80 23.36 25.26
CA GLY A 325 12.36 23.40 25.56
C GLY A 325 11.70 24.75 25.29
N PHE A 326 12.46 25.75 24.79
CA PHE A 326 11.89 27.05 24.40
C PHE A 326 11.34 27.02 22.95
N PRO A 327 10.34 27.83 22.62
CA PRO A 327 9.81 27.95 21.27
C PRO A 327 10.87 28.27 20.23
N HIS A 328 10.83 27.58 19.08
CA HIS A 328 11.66 27.84 17.90
C HIS A 328 10.83 28.51 16.79
N GLU A 329 9.68 27.93 16.45
CA GLU A 329 8.76 28.50 15.45
C GLU A 329 7.30 28.35 15.88
N GLU A 330 6.48 29.33 15.49
CA GLU A 330 5.02 29.25 15.55
C GLU A 330 4.45 29.54 14.16
N GLN A 331 3.57 28.62 13.70
CA GLN A 331 3.00 28.64 12.36
C GLN A 331 1.49 28.39 12.43
N GLN A 332 0.73 29.04 11.55
CA GLN A 332 -0.71 28.84 11.42
C GLN A 332 -1.08 28.53 9.97
N PHE A 333 -1.98 27.58 9.80
CA PHE A 333 -2.52 27.20 8.50
C PHE A 333 -4.05 27.21 8.56
N LYS A 334 -4.68 27.67 7.49
CA LYS A 334 -6.12 27.64 7.29
C LYS A 334 -6.43 27.03 5.94
N ASN A 335 -7.28 26.00 5.89
CA ASN A 335 -7.55 25.23 4.68
C ASN A 335 -6.27 24.72 3.99
N GLY A 336 -5.26 24.35 4.78
CA GLY A 336 -3.98 23.85 4.28
C GLY A 336 -3.00 24.89 3.78
N GLN A 337 -3.39 26.19 3.73
CA GLN A 337 -2.56 27.31 3.31
C GLN A 337 -2.01 28.08 4.51
N MET A 338 -0.80 28.66 4.35
CA MET A 338 -0.22 29.55 5.36
C MET A 338 -1.19 30.70 5.66
N ALA A 339 -1.47 30.93 6.95
CA ALA A 339 -2.39 31.95 7.40
C ALA A 339 -1.98 32.50 8.76
N GLY A 340 -2.45 33.69 9.12
CA GLY A 340 -2.24 34.30 10.43
C GLY A 340 -0.78 34.66 10.72
N LEU A 341 -0.49 34.74 11.99
CA LEU A 341 0.80 35.18 12.52
C LEU A 341 1.80 34.04 12.56
N TRP A 342 2.99 34.24 11.99
CA TRP A 342 4.13 33.34 12.03
C TRP A 342 5.29 34.01 12.75
N ARG A 343 5.95 33.26 13.66
CA ARG A 343 7.10 33.76 14.41
C ARG A 343 8.22 32.72 14.37
N THR A 344 9.44 33.23 14.33
CA THR A 344 10.65 32.47 14.65
C THR A 344 11.35 33.14 15.83
N PHE A 345 12.03 32.35 16.63
CA PHE A 345 12.70 32.82 17.84
C PHE A 345 14.20 32.54 17.75
N TYR A 346 14.99 33.35 18.43
CA TYR A 346 16.40 33.06 18.65
C TYR A 346 16.58 31.85 19.59
N PRO A 347 17.71 31.13 19.52
CA PRO A 347 18.02 30.09 20.50
C PRO A 347 17.85 30.61 21.94
N GLY A 348 17.26 29.75 22.81
CA GLY A 348 16.81 30.17 24.14
C GLY A 348 15.36 30.71 24.15
N GLY A 349 14.70 30.86 23.00
CA GLY A 349 13.25 30.99 22.79
C GLY A 349 12.53 32.17 23.42
N ARG A 350 13.28 33.09 24.07
CA ARG A 350 12.69 34.25 24.75
C ARG A 350 12.52 35.45 23.85
N GLN A 351 13.31 35.52 22.80
CA GLN A 351 13.36 36.70 21.92
C GLN A 351 12.90 36.33 20.52
N VAL A 352 11.91 37.04 19.99
CA VAL A 352 11.46 36.91 18.60
C VAL A 352 12.57 37.36 17.66
N GLN A 353 12.91 36.51 16.68
CA GLN A 353 13.84 36.86 15.60
C GLN A 353 13.09 37.46 14.41
N GLN A 354 11.97 36.87 14.04
CA GLN A 354 11.14 37.29 12.92
C GLN A 354 9.67 37.14 13.27
N GLN A 355 8.87 38.08 12.81
CA GLN A 355 7.42 38.00 12.84
C GLN A 355 6.86 38.40 11.48
N GLN A 356 5.88 37.65 10.99
CA GLN A 356 5.26 37.92 9.70
C GLN A 356 3.83 37.41 9.66
N THR A 357 2.98 38.00 8.83
CA THR A 357 1.58 37.61 8.69
C THR A 357 1.33 37.06 7.29
N TYR A 358 0.53 35.98 7.22
CA TYR A 358 0.10 35.36 5.97
C TYR A 358 -1.42 35.42 5.80
N ALA A 359 -1.86 35.61 4.55
CA ALA A 359 -3.24 35.45 4.12
C ALA A 359 -3.26 34.63 2.82
N ALA A 360 -4.06 33.55 2.78
CA ALA A 360 -4.18 32.65 1.62
C ALA A 360 -2.83 32.25 1.01
N GLY A 361 -1.88 31.84 1.85
CA GLY A 361 -0.55 31.36 1.46
C GLY A 361 0.46 32.44 1.07
N ARG A 362 0.10 33.73 1.17
CA ARG A 362 0.98 34.82 0.79
C ARG A 362 1.23 35.80 1.95
N LEU A 363 2.42 36.40 1.99
CA LEU A 363 2.71 37.44 2.95
C LEU A 363 1.70 38.60 2.80
N ALA A 364 1.09 39.01 3.92
CA ALA A 364 0.11 40.06 3.99
C ALA A 364 0.23 40.80 5.33
N GLY A 365 0.44 42.08 5.33
CA GLY A 365 0.71 42.89 6.54
C GLY A 365 2.20 43.01 6.85
N GLU A 366 2.52 43.26 8.10
CA GLU A 366 3.88 43.58 8.53
C GLU A 366 4.77 42.32 8.59
N LYS A 367 5.99 42.45 8.05
CA LYS A 367 7.13 41.57 8.32
C LYS A 367 8.12 42.36 9.17
N LEU A 368 8.40 41.83 10.36
CA LEU A 368 9.30 42.44 11.34
C LEU A 368 10.49 41.50 11.58
N LEU A 369 11.68 42.05 11.58
CA LEU A 369 12.91 41.38 12.03
C LEU A 369 13.41 42.06 13.28
N TYR A 370 13.96 41.32 14.20
CA TYR A 370 14.49 41.84 15.45
C TYR A 370 15.94 41.39 15.63
N TYR A 371 16.69 42.20 16.35
CA TYR A 371 18.02 41.83 16.86
C TYR A 371 17.90 40.87 18.05
N PRO A 372 18.96 40.11 18.39
CA PRO A 372 18.97 39.26 19.58
C PRO A 372 18.64 40.01 20.88
N THR A 373 18.88 41.32 20.94
CA THR A 373 18.54 42.21 22.06
C THR A 373 17.03 42.48 22.17
N GLY A 374 16.24 42.15 21.14
CA GLY A 374 14.81 42.45 21.03
C GLY A 374 14.50 43.79 20.36
N ALA A 375 15.51 44.59 20.05
CA ALA A 375 15.32 45.81 19.29
C ALA A 375 14.86 45.48 17.86
N LEU A 376 13.95 46.32 17.30
CA LEU A 376 13.50 46.17 15.94
C LEU A 376 14.66 46.38 14.96
N GLN A 377 14.91 45.43 14.06
CA GLN A 377 15.93 45.50 13.02
C GLN A 377 15.35 46.00 11.69
N SER A 378 14.18 45.49 11.30
CA SER A 378 13.51 45.98 10.09
C SER A 378 12.00 45.79 10.16
N LYS A 379 11.29 46.63 9.41
CA LYS A 379 9.84 46.60 9.22
C LYS A 379 9.52 46.84 7.76
N VAL A 380 8.75 45.92 7.15
CA VAL A 380 8.26 46.06 5.78
C VAL A 380 6.82 45.58 5.73
N VAL A 381 5.94 46.35 5.09
CA VAL A 381 4.55 45.93 4.86
C VAL A 381 4.48 45.15 3.55
N TYR A 382 3.69 44.10 3.52
CA TYR A 382 3.46 43.25 2.35
C TYR A 382 1.98 43.22 1.96
N GLU A 383 1.73 43.26 0.67
CA GLU A 383 0.41 43.07 0.06
C GLU A 383 0.51 41.97 -0.98
N SER A 384 -0.27 40.87 -0.82
CA SER A 384 -0.28 39.73 -1.75
C SER A 384 1.12 39.20 -2.06
N GLY A 385 2.02 39.13 -1.06
CA GLY A 385 3.37 38.60 -1.18
C GLY A 385 4.42 39.60 -1.71
N LYS A 386 4.05 40.83 -1.97
CA LYS A 386 4.95 41.88 -2.48
C LYS A 386 5.11 43.03 -1.47
N PRO A 387 6.34 43.55 -1.25
CA PRO A 387 6.53 44.73 -0.43
C PRO A 387 5.70 45.93 -0.94
N GLY A 388 5.06 46.64 -0.02
CA GLY A 388 4.29 47.85 -0.26
C GLY A 388 4.50 48.87 0.86
N GLY A 389 4.34 50.15 0.59
CA GLY A 389 4.50 51.19 1.59
C GLY A 389 5.95 51.43 2.02
N LEU A 390 6.13 51.96 3.21
CA LEU A 390 7.44 52.33 3.76
C LEU A 390 8.15 51.12 4.37
N GLY A 391 9.34 50.79 3.88
CA GLY A 391 10.27 49.85 4.48
C GLY A 391 11.31 50.60 5.31
N GLN A 392 11.55 50.13 6.53
CA GLN A 392 12.45 50.75 7.51
C GLN A 392 13.46 49.74 8.04
N GLU A 393 14.70 50.19 8.21
CA GLU A 393 15.75 49.44 8.89
C GLU A 393 16.25 50.29 10.07
N PHE A 394 16.62 49.60 11.14
CA PHE A 394 17.03 50.29 12.39
C PHE A 394 18.39 49.77 12.86
N TYR A 395 19.12 50.58 13.60
CA TYR A 395 20.31 50.18 14.34
C TYR A 395 19.95 49.36 15.60
N PRO A 396 20.88 48.61 16.18
CA PRO A 396 20.64 47.89 17.46
C PRO A 396 20.19 48.85 18.60
N SER A 397 20.54 50.10 18.55
CA SER A 397 20.07 51.14 19.47
C SER A 397 18.58 51.55 19.29
N GLY A 398 17.91 50.98 18.26
CA GLY A 398 16.53 51.33 17.90
C GLY A 398 16.38 52.58 17.04
N LYS A 399 17.47 53.28 16.75
CA LYS A 399 17.43 54.47 15.88
C LYS A 399 17.28 54.08 14.42
N LEU A 400 16.57 54.90 13.66
CA LEU A 400 16.36 54.68 12.23
C LEU A 400 17.70 54.73 11.48
N ARG A 401 17.93 53.69 10.66
CA ARG A 401 19.11 53.57 9.80
C ARG A 401 18.77 53.90 8.35
N LYS A 402 17.61 53.41 7.85
CA LYS A 402 17.29 53.51 6.43
C LYS A 402 15.79 53.47 6.18
N GLU A 403 15.34 54.24 5.21
CA GLU A 403 13.96 54.18 4.71
C GLU A 403 13.92 54.06 3.18
N THR A 404 12.99 53.25 2.73
CA THR A 404 12.75 53.02 1.31
C THR A 404 11.27 52.81 1.08
N THR A 405 10.66 53.47 0.11
CA THR A 405 9.26 53.24 -0.26
C THR A 405 9.13 52.17 -1.32
N TYR A 406 8.14 51.29 -1.18
CA TYR A 406 7.81 50.23 -2.13
C TYR A 406 6.39 50.38 -2.68
N VAL A 407 6.21 50.10 -3.97
CA VAL A 407 4.91 49.97 -4.60
C VAL A 407 4.91 48.68 -5.39
N LYS A 408 4.05 47.71 -5.01
CA LYS A 408 3.94 46.39 -5.64
C LYS A 408 5.28 45.64 -5.81
N GLY A 409 6.14 45.75 -4.80
CA GLY A 409 7.46 45.09 -4.79
C GLY A 409 8.61 45.91 -5.40
N VAL A 410 8.32 47.08 -5.90
CA VAL A 410 9.29 47.93 -6.60
C VAL A 410 9.66 49.11 -5.75
N LYS A 411 10.96 49.42 -5.59
CA LYS A 411 11.44 50.62 -4.90
C LYS A 411 11.09 51.86 -5.72
N VAL A 412 10.45 52.83 -5.04
CA VAL A 412 10.03 54.10 -5.64
C VAL A 412 10.19 55.24 -4.66
N GLY A 413 10.27 56.45 -5.17
CA GLY A 413 10.26 57.67 -4.34
C GLY A 413 11.53 57.89 -3.49
N PRO A 414 11.43 58.67 -2.44
CA PRO A 414 12.57 59.06 -1.61
C PRO A 414 13.26 57.88 -0.93
N PHE A 415 14.56 57.98 -0.84
CA PHE A 415 15.43 57.10 -0.08
C PHE A 415 16.28 57.92 0.86
N ARG A 416 16.41 57.50 2.11
CA ARG A 416 17.36 58.08 3.04
C ARG A 416 18.05 56.99 3.87
N GLN A 417 19.32 57.22 4.12
CA GLN A 417 20.15 56.48 5.06
C GLN A 417 20.72 57.45 6.07
N LEU A 418 20.62 57.07 7.33
CA LEU A 418 21.06 57.88 8.47
C LEU A 418 22.18 57.14 9.21
N ARG A 419 23.09 57.84 9.84
CA ARG A 419 24.03 57.31 10.83
C ARG A 419 23.33 57.05 12.16
N GLU A 420 23.98 56.37 13.04
CA GLU A 420 23.40 56.00 14.34
C GLU A 420 23.14 57.22 15.25
N ASP A 421 23.84 58.35 15.06
CA ASP A 421 23.56 59.61 15.74
C ASP A 421 22.31 60.33 15.19
N GLY A 422 21.74 59.81 14.09
CA GLY A 422 20.57 60.39 13.41
C GLY A 422 20.91 61.38 12.30
N THR A 423 22.19 61.66 12.06
CA THR A 423 22.61 62.59 10.99
C THR A 423 22.48 61.89 9.61
N PRO A 424 22.15 62.69 8.56
CA PRO A 424 22.07 62.12 7.20
C PRO A 424 23.43 61.60 6.73
N GLU A 425 23.37 60.42 6.06
CA GLU A 425 24.52 59.84 5.39
C GLU A 425 24.33 59.81 3.87
N ILE A 426 23.15 59.36 3.40
CA ILE A 426 22.80 59.30 1.99
C ILE A 426 21.34 59.74 1.83
N ALA A 427 21.05 60.57 0.83
CA ALA A 427 19.71 60.89 0.38
C ALA A 427 19.62 60.80 -1.14
N GLY A 428 18.54 60.24 -1.65
CA GLY A 428 18.30 60.08 -3.07
C GLY A 428 16.88 59.68 -3.36
N ALA A 429 16.64 59.11 -4.53
CA ALA A 429 15.35 58.59 -4.90
C ALA A 429 15.49 57.37 -5.83
N PHE A 430 14.51 56.47 -5.74
CA PHE A 430 14.34 55.34 -6.65
C PHE A 430 13.16 55.52 -7.61
N ARG A 431 13.32 55.02 -8.82
CA ARG A 431 12.24 54.83 -9.79
C ARG A 431 12.37 53.43 -10.40
N ASN A 432 11.39 52.56 -10.17
CA ASN A 432 11.40 51.16 -10.66
C ASN A 432 12.68 50.40 -10.28
N ASN A 433 13.06 50.39 -9.01
CA ASN A 433 14.27 49.76 -8.43
C ASN A 433 15.61 50.40 -8.88
N ARG A 434 15.58 51.44 -9.70
CA ARG A 434 16.78 52.14 -10.22
C ARG A 434 16.94 53.48 -9.57
N GLU A 435 18.17 53.87 -9.28
CA GLU A 435 18.49 55.19 -8.82
C GLU A 435 18.07 56.25 -9.84
N THR A 436 17.51 57.34 -9.36
CA THR A 436 17.05 58.44 -10.20
C THR A 436 17.24 59.76 -9.51
N GLY A 437 17.44 60.83 -10.29
CA GLY A 437 17.64 62.19 -9.79
C GLY A 437 18.95 62.36 -9.05
N LEU A 438 18.98 63.35 -8.19
CA LEU A 438 20.17 63.75 -7.40
C LEU A 438 20.32 62.84 -6.17
N TRP A 439 21.49 62.24 -6.03
CA TRP A 439 21.93 61.53 -4.84
C TRP A 439 22.98 62.34 -4.14
N THR A 440 22.77 62.58 -2.86
CA THR A 440 23.62 63.42 -2.01
C THR A 440 24.24 62.52 -0.93
N TYR A 441 25.55 62.60 -0.81
CA TYR A 441 26.34 61.95 0.22
C TYR A 441 26.88 62.99 1.19
N TYR A 442 26.66 62.72 2.47
CA TYR A 442 27.00 63.70 3.53
C TYR A 442 28.23 63.24 4.33
N GLY A 443 29.03 64.16 4.74
CA GLY A 443 30.15 63.93 5.64
C GLY A 443 29.73 63.54 7.06
N PRO A 444 30.67 63.20 7.95
CA PRO A 444 30.37 62.73 9.31
C PRO A 444 29.54 63.70 10.15
N ASP A 445 29.59 65.02 9.87
CA ASP A 445 28.83 66.08 10.52
C ASP A 445 27.33 66.06 10.08
N GLY A 446 26.96 65.26 9.07
CA GLY A 446 25.61 65.19 8.52
C GLY A 446 25.17 66.52 7.80
N LYS A 447 26.03 67.48 7.65
CA LYS A 447 25.75 68.83 7.03
C LYS A 447 26.60 69.03 5.78
N THR A 448 27.89 68.68 5.85
CA THR A 448 28.80 68.85 4.73
C THR A 448 28.48 67.88 3.62
N VAL A 449 28.20 68.37 2.42
CA VAL A 449 28.02 67.52 1.24
C VAL A 449 29.38 67.16 0.68
N VAL A 450 29.72 65.83 0.76
CA VAL A 450 31.01 65.32 0.27
C VAL A 450 30.96 64.90 -1.18
N GLN A 451 29.75 64.47 -1.66
CA GLN A 451 29.56 64.04 -3.05
C GLN A 451 28.10 64.28 -3.48
N LYS A 452 27.94 64.66 -4.74
CA LYS A 452 26.65 64.61 -5.46
C LYS A 452 26.78 63.81 -6.73
N LYS A 453 25.83 62.96 -6.98
CA LYS A 453 25.73 62.18 -8.22
C LYS A 453 24.33 62.30 -8.80
N THR A 454 24.22 62.43 -10.10
CA THR A 454 22.92 62.44 -10.77
C THR A 454 22.73 61.12 -11.50
N PHE A 455 21.59 60.44 -11.29
CA PHE A 455 21.28 59.18 -11.93
C PHE A 455 20.09 59.32 -12.86
N ARG A 456 20.15 58.62 -14.01
CA ARG A 456 19.03 58.40 -14.91
C ARG A 456 18.91 56.90 -15.20
N ASN A 457 17.81 56.31 -14.79
CA ASN A 457 17.57 54.86 -14.91
C ASN A 457 18.69 53.99 -14.36
N GLY A 458 19.28 54.34 -13.23
CA GLY A 458 20.35 53.61 -12.54
C GLY A 458 21.75 53.85 -13.10
N GLN A 459 21.92 54.68 -14.10
CA GLN A 459 23.24 55.08 -14.63
C GLN A 459 23.62 56.48 -14.17
N GLU A 460 24.83 56.65 -13.68
CA GLU A 460 25.36 57.96 -13.33
C GLU A 460 25.52 58.81 -14.57
N VAL A 461 24.89 59.99 -14.55
CA VAL A 461 25.01 60.97 -15.65
C VAL A 461 26.09 61.96 -15.22
N LYS A 462 27.25 61.96 -15.92
CA LYS A 462 28.27 63.00 -15.72
C LYS A 462 27.67 64.34 -16.08
N ALA A 463 27.85 65.34 -15.19
CA ALA A 463 27.55 66.71 -15.51
C ALA A 463 28.32 67.11 -16.77
N ALA A 464 27.63 67.63 -17.81
CA ALA A 464 28.33 68.27 -18.92
C ALA A 464 29.21 69.40 -18.32
N LYS A 465 30.50 69.38 -18.64
CA LYS A 465 31.47 70.35 -18.24
C LYS A 465 31.07 71.71 -18.79
#